data_f79dd0a138df4eba55bc52aafc24ec67
#
_entry.id   f79dd0a138df4eba55bc52aafc24ec67
#
_cell.length_a   1.000
_cell.length_b   1.000
_cell.length_c   1.000
_cell.angle_alpha   90.00
_cell.angle_beta   90.00
_cell.angle_gamma   90.00
#
_symmetry.space_group_name_H-M   'P 1'
#
loop_
_entity.id
_entity.type
_entity.pdbx_description
1 polymer ?
#
loop_
_entity_poly.entity_id
_entity_poly.type
_entity_poly.pdbx_seq_one_letter_code
_entity_poly.pdbx_strand_id
1 'polypeptide(L)'
;MKIKKAAAICICLAVFLCACNGNGDSELSSGATSDVTEGDISSSVTEAVTQEETKREIKLVPVTADDIPEFSGGTKKTVYDCGDGVFMRHVTMVIKSEFEAYLNKLSGLGFVVVNERVSGNTRFVTLAKDGMSLIASYFDNDKSVRVIALPYDPYESYSDIYLPPASVPDAAEPLFTMVATNFTSKINGMSYIIRTPAGSFIIIDGGWSGEGEAKKILDILNAQKLDDGIPVVAAWIITHPHSDHVGAIADMASVYYDEIRLERVICNFVNDELMLASDAKAMLNAGSGSVTILRSALASPARWGNADNIKPHTGDVLYIDGVTLEILHTHEDVYPETDALLYNNANSMAFRLSAGGHSALILGDLSGKYMNVIADRYGSGLSADILQPTHHGRTHGSVSVYKLVSPSIVMWDASLASYNEYKNETYNKYLIESIPRHYISENGTVTVSMKTLEEIK
;
A
#
# COMPACT_ATOMS: atom_id res chain seq x y z
N MET A 1 25.21 -11.06 -42.55
CA MET A 1 25.38 -9.74 -43.19
C MET A 1 24.05 -9.32 -43.81
N LYS A 2 23.32 -8.46 -43.12
CA LYS A 2 22.33 -7.46 -43.60
C LYS A 2 21.59 -6.92 -42.40
N ILE A 3 21.97 -5.74 -42.01
CA ILE A 3 21.38 -4.86 -40.97
C ILE A 3 20.07 -4.32 -41.58
N LYS A 4 18.94 -4.50 -40.90
CA LYS A 4 17.70 -3.75 -41.19
C LYS A 4 17.46 -2.74 -40.05
N LYS A 5 17.42 -1.48 -40.45
CA LYS A 5 17.15 -0.29 -39.62
C LYS A 5 15.71 -0.37 -39.08
N ALA A 6 15.55 -0.14 -37.78
CA ALA A 6 14.25 0.15 -37.18
C ALA A 6 13.98 1.65 -37.29
N ALA A 7 12.81 1.99 -37.80
CA ALA A 7 12.34 3.36 -37.91
C ALA A 7 11.72 3.83 -36.60
N ALA A 8 12.16 5.00 -36.14
CA ALA A 8 11.56 5.69 -35.02
C ALA A 8 10.23 6.32 -35.46
N ILE A 9 9.17 6.02 -34.78
CA ILE A 9 7.87 6.68 -34.94
C ILE A 9 7.82 7.81 -33.89
N CYS A 10 7.94 9.04 -34.36
CA CYS A 10 7.61 10.24 -33.60
C CYS A 10 6.08 10.39 -33.57
N ILE A 11 5.48 10.31 -32.38
CA ILE A 11 4.08 10.72 -32.17
C ILE A 11 4.11 12.17 -31.66
N CYS A 12 3.67 13.09 -32.56
CA CYS A 12 3.42 14.50 -32.19
C CYS A 12 2.11 14.59 -31.42
N LEU A 13 2.19 15.06 -30.17
CA LEU A 13 1.03 15.47 -29.38
C LEU A 13 0.63 16.88 -29.82
N ALA A 14 -0.53 17.03 -30.45
CA ALA A 14 -1.14 18.31 -30.78
C ALA A 14 -1.91 18.82 -29.56
N VAL A 15 -1.44 19.91 -28.97
CA VAL A 15 -2.15 20.68 -27.94
C VAL A 15 -3.15 21.62 -28.64
N PHE A 16 -4.44 21.42 -28.44
CA PHE A 16 -5.48 22.37 -28.84
C PHE A 16 -5.65 23.42 -27.72
N LEU A 17 -5.15 24.61 -27.97
CA LEU A 17 -5.51 25.83 -27.23
C LEU A 17 -6.77 26.42 -27.86
N CYS A 18 -7.87 26.43 -27.15
CA CYS A 18 -9.07 27.20 -27.51
C CYS A 18 -9.07 28.49 -26.69
N ALA A 19 -8.73 29.60 -27.32
CA ALA A 19 -8.92 30.93 -26.76
C ALA A 19 -10.30 31.45 -27.19
N CYS A 20 -11.14 31.82 -26.25
CA CYS A 20 -12.30 32.67 -26.52
C CYS A 20 -12.15 33.97 -25.78
N ASN A 21 -11.88 35.03 -26.57
CA ASN A 21 -12.05 36.43 -26.17
C ASN A 21 -13.54 36.77 -26.26
N GLY A 22 -14.02 37.51 -25.28
CA GLY A 22 -15.34 38.18 -25.33
C GLY A 22 -15.39 39.36 -24.37
N ASN A 23 -15.10 40.54 -24.87
CA ASN A 23 -15.30 41.82 -24.22
C ASN A 23 -16.80 42.15 -24.12
N GLY A 24 -17.18 42.80 -23.04
CA GLY A 24 -18.49 43.38 -22.87
C GLY A 24 -18.53 44.34 -21.69
N ASP A 25 -18.21 45.59 -21.94
CA ASP A 25 -18.43 46.73 -21.04
C ASP A 25 -19.90 46.98 -20.83
N SER A 26 -20.32 47.36 -19.63
CA SER A 26 -21.40 48.34 -19.41
C SER A 26 -21.36 48.93 -18.00
N GLU A 27 -21.45 50.23 -17.98
CA GLU A 27 -21.31 51.20 -16.89
C GLU A 27 -22.49 51.25 -15.90
N LEU A 28 -22.12 51.69 -14.67
CA LEU A 28 -22.72 52.69 -13.79
C LEU A 28 -24.23 52.66 -13.48
N SER A 29 -24.54 52.58 -12.21
CA SER A 29 -25.39 53.59 -11.59
C SER A 29 -25.24 53.61 -10.05
N SER A 30 -25.09 54.85 -9.56
CA SER A 30 -24.94 55.30 -8.19
C SER A 30 -26.25 55.31 -7.41
N GLY A 31 -26.15 55.17 -6.07
CA GLY A 31 -27.11 55.83 -5.23
C GLY A 31 -27.42 55.25 -3.86
N ALA A 32 -27.11 56.05 -2.87
CA ALA A 32 -27.79 56.25 -1.59
C ALA A 32 -27.17 55.65 -0.33
N THR A 33 -26.64 56.57 0.44
CA THR A 33 -26.26 56.51 1.87
C THR A 33 -27.49 56.36 2.76
N SER A 34 -27.33 55.55 3.84
CA SER A 34 -28.02 55.80 5.12
C SER A 34 -27.16 55.31 6.27
N ASP A 35 -26.84 56.26 7.15
CA ASP A 35 -26.25 56.09 8.47
C ASP A 35 -27.09 55.15 9.35
N VAL A 36 -26.42 54.19 10.04
CA VAL A 36 -26.90 53.68 11.33
C VAL A 36 -25.70 53.37 12.22
N THR A 37 -25.76 53.89 13.40
CA THR A 37 -24.88 53.98 14.53
C THR A 37 -24.19 52.70 15.01
N GLU A 38 -22.98 52.92 15.53
CA GLU A 38 -22.15 52.00 16.30
C GLU A 38 -22.89 51.33 17.46
N GLY A 39 -22.71 50.00 17.54
CA GLY A 39 -22.99 49.20 18.69
C GLY A 39 -21.85 48.21 18.90
N ASP A 40 -21.01 48.46 19.91
CA ASP A 40 -19.94 47.59 20.36
C ASP A 40 -20.42 46.17 20.62
N ILE A 41 -20.00 45.21 19.81
CA ILE A 41 -19.99 43.80 20.19
C ILE A 41 -18.56 43.29 19.96
N SER A 42 -17.79 43.22 21.06
CA SER A 42 -16.55 42.49 21.14
C SER A 42 -16.82 41.01 20.93
N SER A 43 -16.72 40.54 19.70
CA SER A 43 -16.62 39.12 19.39
C SER A 43 -15.15 38.75 19.33
N SER A 44 -14.69 37.99 20.34
CA SER A 44 -13.43 37.28 20.31
C SER A 44 -13.48 36.25 19.15
N VAL A 45 -12.99 36.65 18.00
CA VAL A 45 -12.65 35.72 16.94
C VAL A 45 -11.41 34.98 17.40
N THR A 46 -11.59 33.76 17.85
CA THR A 46 -10.50 32.82 18.01
C THR A 46 -9.99 32.52 16.60
N GLU A 47 -8.90 33.15 16.21
CA GLU A 47 -8.16 32.75 15.01
C GLU A 47 -7.79 31.28 15.17
N ALA A 48 -8.44 30.40 14.42
CA ALA A 48 -7.96 29.06 14.18
C ALA A 48 -6.65 29.22 13.40
N VAL A 49 -5.53 29.11 14.11
CA VAL A 49 -4.20 28.99 13.48
C VAL A 49 -4.24 27.69 12.70
N THR A 50 -4.52 27.78 11.40
CA THR A 50 -4.21 26.72 10.47
C THR A 50 -2.69 26.58 10.45
N GLN A 51 -2.15 25.61 11.18
CA GLN A 51 -0.79 25.18 10.96
C GLN A 51 -0.75 24.68 9.51
N GLU A 52 -0.05 25.39 8.63
CA GLU A 52 0.38 24.83 7.34
C GLU A 52 1.25 23.62 7.68
N GLU A 53 0.71 22.42 7.49
CA GLU A 53 1.48 21.19 7.58
C GLU A 53 2.55 21.24 6.48
N THR A 54 3.78 21.51 6.85
CA THR A 54 4.90 21.49 5.91
C THR A 54 5.27 20.06 5.62
N LYS A 55 5.53 19.77 4.34
CA LYS A 55 6.02 18.45 3.88
C LYS A 55 7.21 18.01 4.74
N ARG A 56 7.17 16.76 5.19
CA ARG A 56 8.29 16.12 5.90
C ARG A 56 9.54 16.11 5.02
N GLU A 57 10.64 16.62 5.52
CA GLU A 57 11.92 16.56 4.83
C GLU A 57 12.68 15.31 5.24
N ILE A 58 12.85 14.37 4.31
CA ILE A 58 13.64 13.16 4.51
C ILE A 58 15.06 13.40 4.01
N LYS A 59 16.01 13.25 4.91
CA LYS A 59 17.44 13.33 4.57
C LYS A 59 17.86 12.02 3.91
N LEU A 60 18.01 12.04 2.59
CA LEU A 60 18.53 10.91 1.83
C LEU A 60 20.06 10.96 1.79
N VAL A 61 20.69 9.80 1.97
CA VAL A 61 22.11 9.58 1.72
C VAL A 61 22.28 8.67 0.50
N PRO A 62 23.24 8.96 -0.41
CA PRO A 62 23.48 8.07 -1.54
C PRO A 62 23.91 6.68 -1.05
N VAL A 63 23.25 5.65 -1.54
CA VAL A 63 23.56 4.24 -1.26
C VAL A 63 23.87 3.53 -2.56
N THR A 64 24.85 2.64 -2.53
CA THR A 64 25.29 1.80 -3.64
C THR A 64 25.37 0.33 -3.21
N ALA A 65 25.59 -0.56 -4.15
CA ALA A 65 25.82 -1.97 -3.87
C ALA A 65 27.02 -2.22 -2.91
N ASP A 66 28.02 -1.35 -2.94
CA ASP A 66 29.24 -1.46 -2.13
C ASP A 66 29.02 -1.07 -0.67
N ASP A 67 27.94 -0.34 -0.37
CA ASP A 67 27.56 0.04 1.00
C ASP A 67 26.94 -1.13 1.78
N ILE A 68 26.60 -2.23 1.11
CA ILE A 68 26.20 -3.47 1.78
C ILE A 68 27.45 -4.29 2.12
N PRO A 69 27.87 -4.37 3.39
CA PRO A 69 29.07 -5.12 3.78
C PRO A 69 29.01 -6.57 3.31
N GLU A 70 30.14 -7.10 2.86
CA GLU A 70 30.17 -8.44 2.31
C GLU A 70 29.80 -9.51 3.35
N PHE A 71 28.91 -10.44 2.96
CA PHE A 71 28.53 -11.58 3.77
C PHE A 71 29.57 -12.70 3.60
N SER A 72 30.14 -13.20 4.72
CA SER A 72 31.26 -14.18 4.67
C SER A 72 30.80 -15.62 4.45
N GLY A 73 29.56 -15.97 4.84
CA GLY A 73 28.97 -17.30 4.69
C GLY A 73 28.22 -17.53 3.39
N GLY A 74 27.51 -18.65 3.32
CA GLY A 74 26.66 -19.04 2.20
C GLY A 74 27.41 -19.36 0.91
N THR A 75 26.66 -19.64 -0.15
CA THR A 75 27.26 -20.10 -1.43
C THR A 75 27.01 -19.12 -2.57
N LYS A 76 25.76 -18.80 -2.92
CA LYS A 76 25.42 -17.87 -4.00
C LYS A 76 25.15 -16.50 -3.40
N LYS A 77 25.90 -15.51 -3.87
CA LYS A 77 25.80 -14.11 -3.42
C LYS A 77 25.54 -13.25 -4.64
N THR A 78 24.41 -12.54 -4.62
CA THR A 78 24.03 -11.64 -5.71
C THR A 78 23.56 -10.33 -5.10
N VAL A 79 23.91 -9.21 -5.72
CA VAL A 79 23.39 -7.90 -5.38
C VAL A 79 22.45 -7.47 -6.49
N TYR A 80 21.30 -6.93 -6.12
CA TYR A 80 20.27 -6.43 -7.00
C TYR A 80 20.05 -4.94 -6.75
N ASP A 81 19.82 -4.18 -7.80
CA ASP A 81 19.25 -2.85 -7.75
C ASP A 81 17.71 -2.99 -7.71
N CYS A 82 17.10 -2.57 -6.62
CA CYS A 82 15.65 -2.64 -6.41
C CYS A 82 14.94 -1.33 -6.79
N GLY A 83 15.65 -0.37 -7.37
CA GLY A 83 15.15 0.96 -7.72
C GLY A 83 15.15 1.94 -6.54
N ASP A 84 14.92 3.22 -6.83
CA ASP A 84 14.81 4.31 -5.85
C ASP A 84 16.02 4.44 -4.88
N GLY A 85 17.22 4.03 -5.32
CA GLY A 85 18.42 4.01 -4.50
C GLY A 85 18.46 2.88 -3.45
N VAL A 86 17.61 1.87 -3.59
CA VAL A 86 17.57 0.68 -2.74
C VAL A 86 18.34 -0.45 -3.39
N PHE A 87 19.27 -1.04 -2.65
CA PHE A 87 20.03 -2.22 -3.09
C PHE A 87 19.79 -3.39 -2.15
N MET A 88 19.81 -4.61 -2.69
CA MET A 88 19.61 -5.82 -1.91
C MET A 88 20.68 -6.85 -2.22
N ARG A 89 21.36 -7.34 -1.18
CA ARG A 89 22.21 -8.55 -1.25
C ARG A 89 21.38 -9.77 -0.86
N HIS A 90 21.34 -10.75 -1.74
CA HIS A 90 20.75 -12.07 -1.46
C HIS A 90 21.82 -13.13 -1.38
N VAL A 91 21.79 -13.96 -0.32
CA VAL A 91 22.76 -15.03 -0.07
C VAL A 91 21.99 -16.32 0.25
N THR A 92 22.35 -17.42 -0.41
CA THR A 92 21.73 -18.73 -0.21
C THR A 92 22.64 -19.70 0.57
N MET A 93 22.07 -20.77 1.10
CA MET A 93 22.76 -21.81 1.87
C MET A 93 23.45 -21.25 3.13
N VAL A 94 22.78 -20.36 3.82
CA VAL A 94 23.26 -19.71 5.04
C VAL A 94 22.76 -20.48 6.26
N ILE A 95 23.64 -20.73 7.24
CA ILE A 95 23.25 -21.23 8.55
C ILE A 95 23.12 -20.07 9.57
N LYS A 96 22.34 -20.28 10.62
CA LYS A 96 22.06 -19.26 11.61
C LYS A 96 23.32 -18.63 12.22
N SER A 97 24.36 -19.43 12.51
CA SER A 97 25.60 -18.91 13.07
C SER A 97 26.38 -17.97 12.13
N GLU A 98 26.26 -18.15 10.81
CA GLU A 98 26.85 -17.23 9.83
C GLU A 98 26.11 -15.90 9.81
N PHE A 99 24.77 -15.93 9.95
CA PHE A 99 23.98 -14.72 10.08
C PHE A 99 24.32 -13.95 11.38
N GLU A 100 24.45 -14.65 12.53
CA GLU A 100 24.90 -14.03 13.78
C GLU A 100 26.29 -13.38 13.65
N ALA A 101 27.23 -14.09 13.01
CA ALA A 101 28.57 -13.55 12.74
C ALA A 101 28.50 -12.29 11.86
N TYR A 102 27.57 -12.28 10.89
CA TYR A 102 27.36 -11.11 10.05
C TYR A 102 26.80 -9.90 10.83
N LEU A 103 25.82 -10.10 11.69
CA LEU A 103 25.30 -9.03 12.56
C LEU A 103 26.40 -8.46 13.46
N ASN A 104 27.26 -9.31 14.05
CA ASN A 104 28.42 -8.87 14.82
C ASN A 104 29.41 -8.06 13.98
N LYS A 105 29.64 -8.47 12.72
CA LYS A 105 30.46 -7.70 11.77
C LYS A 105 29.86 -6.32 11.51
N LEU A 106 28.52 -6.21 11.26
CA LEU A 106 27.85 -4.94 11.06
C LEU A 106 28.00 -4.01 12.27
N SER A 107 27.81 -4.55 13.48
CA SER A 107 28.04 -3.79 14.72
C SER A 107 29.49 -3.31 14.84
N GLY A 108 30.47 -4.16 14.47
CA GLY A 108 31.88 -3.78 14.43
C GLY A 108 32.20 -2.69 13.40
N LEU A 109 31.38 -2.52 12.36
CA LEU A 109 31.46 -1.45 11.36
C LEU A 109 30.72 -0.18 11.79
N GLY A 110 30.13 -0.16 13.00
CA GLY A 110 29.42 1.00 13.56
C GLY A 110 27.94 1.06 13.26
N PHE A 111 27.33 0.01 12.69
CA PHE A 111 25.88 -0.07 12.58
C PHE A 111 25.26 -0.37 13.94
N VAL A 112 24.19 0.35 14.29
CA VAL A 112 23.43 0.18 15.52
C VAL A 112 22.08 -0.45 15.22
N VAL A 113 21.70 -1.49 15.98
CA VAL A 113 20.38 -2.11 15.84
C VAL A 113 19.32 -1.11 16.33
N VAL A 114 18.38 -0.75 15.44
CA VAL A 114 17.24 0.15 15.72
C VAL A 114 15.94 -0.63 15.89
N ASN A 115 15.84 -1.81 15.27
CA ASN A 115 14.72 -2.72 15.46
C ASN A 115 15.14 -4.17 15.26
N GLU A 116 14.52 -5.07 16.03
CA GLU A 116 14.67 -6.51 15.87
C GLU A 116 13.36 -7.21 16.18
N ARG A 117 12.97 -8.16 15.32
CA ARG A 117 11.82 -9.02 15.55
C ARG A 117 12.03 -10.42 14.98
N VAL A 118 11.28 -11.37 15.55
CA VAL A 118 11.15 -12.73 15.02
C VAL A 118 9.67 -12.93 14.68
N SER A 119 9.40 -13.42 13.48
CA SER A 119 8.06 -13.78 13.04
C SER A 119 8.12 -15.15 12.34
N GLY A 120 7.42 -16.13 12.90
CA GLY A 120 7.55 -17.53 12.45
C GLY A 120 9.01 -18.02 12.51
N ASN A 121 9.51 -18.47 11.37
CA ASN A 121 10.89 -18.97 11.20
C ASN A 121 11.85 -17.90 10.66
N THR A 122 11.47 -16.65 10.70
CA THR A 122 12.23 -15.53 10.13
C THR A 122 12.66 -14.56 11.21
N ARG A 123 13.90 -14.10 11.14
CA ARG A 123 14.45 -13.05 11.97
C ARG A 123 14.75 -11.82 11.12
N PHE A 124 14.23 -10.69 11.52
CA PHE A 124 14.42 -9.38 10.90
C PHE A 124 15.19 -8.47 11.85
N VAL A 125 16.23 -7.84 11.36
CA VAL A 125 17.06 -6.91 12.12
C VAL A 125 17.30 -5.66 11.26
N THR A 126 16.85 -4.52 11.73
CA THR A 126 17.14 -3.23 11.10
C THR A 126 18.27 -2.55 11.85
N LEU A 127 19.30 -2.16 11.12
CA LEU A 127 20.46 -1.48 11.67
C LEU A 127 20.65 -0.15 10.94
N ALA A 128 20.98 0.91 11.66
CA ALA A 128 21.20 2.24 11.12
C ALA A 128 22.64 2.70 11.34
N LYS A 129 23.15 3.51 10.39
CA LYS A 129 24.45 4.17 10.47
C LYS A 129 24.48 5.37 9.52
N ASP A 130 24.91 6.54 10.01
CA ASP A 130 25.18 7.74 9.20
C ASP A 130 23.99 8.17 8.30
N GLY A 131 22.74 7.92 8.74
CA GLY A 131 21.52 8.27 8.02
C GLY A 131 21.07 7.24 6.98
N MET A 132 21.76 6.11 6.83
CA MET A 132 21.31 4.94 6.06
C MET A 132 20.89 3.79 6.96
N SER A 133 20.10 2.86 6.44
CA SER A 133 19.75 1.62 7.16
C SER A 133 20.04 0.37 6.35
N LEU A 134 20.31 -0.71 7.07
CA LEU A 134 20.36 -2.08 6.54
C LEU A 134 19.25 -2.92 7.18
N ILE A 135 18.37 -3.50 6.38
CA ILE A 135 17.41 -4.51 6.83
C ILE A 135 18.01 -5.88 6.56
N ALA A 136 18.51 -6.55 7.58
CA ALA A 136 19.08 -7.89 7.50
C ALA A 136 18.05 -8.92 7.93
N SER A 137 17.64 -9.82 7.02
CA SER A 137 16.64 -10.84 7.27
C SER A 137 17.22 -12.23 7.06
N TYR A 138 17.03 -13.14 8.03
CA TYR A 138 17.38 -14.53 7.94
C TYR A 138 16.14 -15.41 7.85
N PHE A 139 16.02 -16.16 6.80
CA PHE A 139 14.90 -17.07 6.51
C PHE A 139 15.38 -18.51 6.77
N ASP A 140 15.00 -19.06 7.93
CA ASP A 140 15.53 -20.37 8.35
C ASP A 140 15.06 -21.51 7.44
N ASN A 141 13.84 -21.43 6.91
CA ASN A 141 13.32 -22.46 6.00
C ASN A 141 14.06 -22.49 4.65
N ASP A 142 14.32 -21.30 4.08
CA ASP A 142 15.01 -21.14 2.80
C ASP A 142 16.53 -21.27 2.95
N LYS A 143 17.07 -21.23 4.20
CA LYS A 143 18.49 -21.07 4.48
C LYS A 143 19.10 -19.93 3.69
N SER A 144 18.41 -18.78 3.68
CA SER A 144 18.82 -17.60 2.93
C SER A 144 18.88 -16.34 3.82
N VAL A 145 19.66 -15.38 3.37
CA VAL A 145 19.77 -14.05 3.97
C VAL A 145 19.48 -13.00 2.90
N ARG A 146 18.74 -11.98 3.27
CA ARG A 146 18.61 -10.74 2.51
C ARG A 146 19.13 -9.59 3.35
N VAL A 147 19.87 -8.69 2.72
CA VAL A 147 20.30 -7.44 3.32
C VAL A 147 19.91 -6.33 2.36
N ILE A 148 18.92 -5.54 2.73
CA ILE A 148 18.42 -4.40 1.95
C ILE A 148 19.08 -3.15 2.52
N ALA A 149 19.69 -2.34 1.66
CA ALA A 149 20.26 -1.05 2.03
C ALA A 149 19.35 0.08 1.57
N LEU A 150 18.97 0.92 2.53
CA LEU A 150 18.08 2.05 2.35
C LEU A 150 18.84 3.38 2.42
N PRO A 151 18.49 4.37 1.57
CA PRO A 151 19.12 5.71 1.60
C PRO A 151 18.67 6.59 2.77
N TYR A 152 17.95 6.05 3.75
CA TYR A 152 17.46 6.74 4.94
C TYR A 152 17.26 5.76 6.09
N ASP A 153 17.08 6.28 7.30
CA ASP A 153 16.64 5.49 8.46
C ASP A 153 15.11 5.66 8.64
N PRO A 154 14.30 4.60 8.40
CA PRO A 154 12.86 4.67 8.55
C PRO A 154 12.41 4.94 10.01
N TYR A 155 13.17 4.49 11.01
CA TYR A 155 12.86 4.70 12.43
C TYR A 155 13.15 6.13 12.90
N GLU A 156 14.03 6.87 12.21
CA GLU A 156 14.23 8.30 12.39
C GLU A 156 13.25 9.11 11.55
N SER A 157 13.15 8.77 10.25
CA SER A 157 12.39 9.54 9.25
C SER A 157 10.88 9.46 9.45
N TYR A 158 10.38 8.31 9.88
CA TYR A 158 8.95 7.99 10.04
C TYR A 158 8.67 7.39 11.42
N SER A 159 9.29 7.95 12.47
CA SER A 159 9.19 7.43 13.85
C SER A 159 7.75 7.37 14.36
N ASP A 160 6.87 8.23 13.86
CA ASP A 160 5.44 8.28 14.20
C ASP A 160 4.67 7.01 13.79
N ILE A 161 5.17 6.27 12.80
CA ILE A 161 4.53 5.02 12.32
C ILE A 161 5.43 3.78 12.42
N TYR A 162 6.76 3.93 12.52
CA TYR A 162 7.67 2.79 12.70
C TYR A 162 7.89 2.42 14.18
N LEU A 163 7.57 3.33 15.11
CA LEU A 163 7.62 3.04 16.53
C LEU A 163 6.22 2.79 17.10
N PRO A 164 6.05 1.81 18.00
CA PRO A 164 4.75 1.58 18.62
C PRO A 164 4.31 2.83 19.41
N PRO A 165 3.04 3.24 19.26
CA PRO A 165 2.53 4.40 19.98
C PRO A 165 2.49 4.13 21.49
N ALA A 166 2.61 5.18 22.30
CA ALA A 166 2.52 5.08 23.76
C ALA A 166 1.12 4.59 24.23
N SER A 167 0.08 4.86 23.44
CA SER A 167 -1.28 4.39 23.69
C SER A 167 -2.03 4.21 22.35
N VAL A 168 -2.96 3.26 22.33
CA VAL A 168 -3.85 3.07 21.18
C VAL A 168 -5.03 4.04 21.34
N PRO A 169 -5.38 4.83 20.31
CA PRO A 169 -6.59 5.65 20.33
C PRO A 169 -7.86 4.78 20.49
N ASP A 170 -8.90 5.34 21.10
CA ASP A 170 -10.21 4.69 21.24
C ASP A 170 -11.32 5.74 21.02
N ALA A 171 -11.16 6.59 20.02
CA ALA A 171 -12.11 7.64 19.65
C ALA A 171 -13.27 7.09 18.79
N ALA A 172 -13.02 6.00 18.06
CA ALA A 172 -13.98 5.37 17.17
C ALA A 172 -13.98 3.85 17.30
N GLU A 173 -15.11 3.23 16.95
CA GLU A 173 -15.15 1.79 16.68
C GLU A 173 -14.38 1.51 15.38
N PRO A 174 -13.35 0.67 15.39
CA PRO A 174 -12.65 0.31 14.15
C PRO A 174 -13.55 -0.56 13.28
N LEU A 175 -13.66 -0.18 12.00
CA LEU A 175 -14.50 -0.85 11.01
C LEU A 175 -13.65 -1.37 9.86
N PHE A 176 -14.03 -2.52 9.29
CA PHE A 176 -13.45 -3.06 8.07
C PHE A 176 -14.55 -3.15 7.01
N THR A 177 -14.41 -2.40 5.92
CA THR A 177 -15.40 -2.29 4.85
C THR A 177 -14.84 -2.86 3.56
N MET A 178 -15.49 -3.88 2.99
CA MET A 178 -15.28 -4.31 1.60
C MET A 178 -16.15 -3.43 0.70
N VAL A 179 -15.54 -2.72 -0.24
CA VAL A 179 -16.24 -1.84 -1.16
C VAL A 179 -16.79 -2.64 -2.33
N ALA A 180 -18.05 -2.46 -2.65
CA ALA A 180 -18.64 -3.00 -3.88
C ALA A 180 -18.09 -2.23 -5.10
N THR A 181 -17.09 -2.77 -5.76
CA THR A 181 -16.57 -2.20 -7.01
C THR A 181 -17.57 -2.35 -8.17
N ASN A 182 -17.35 -1.64 -9.25
CA ASN A 182 -18.27 -1.67 -10.41
C ASN A 182 -17.95 -2.85 -11.34
N PHE A 183 -18.92 -3.75 -11.55
CA PHE A 183 -18.76 -4.94 -12.36
C PHE A 183 -19.46 -4.86 -13.73
N THR A 184 -20.01 -3.71 -14.11
CA THR A 184 -20.75 -3.59 -15.39
C THR A 184 -19.88 -3.78 -16.61
N SER A 185 -18.63 -3.34 -16.58
CA SER A 185 -17.65 -3.48 -17.66
C SER A 185 -16.44 -4.32 -17.29
N LYS A 186 -16.28 -4.67 -16.00
CA LYS A 186 -15.11 -5.35 -15.44
C LYS A 186 -15.51 -6.58 -14.63
N ILE A 187 -14.58 -7.48 -14.43
CA ILE A 187 -14.85 -8.77 -13.77
C ILE A 187 -14.51 -8.72 -12.28
N ASN A 188 -13.50 -7.94 -11.90
CA ASN A 188 -13.00 -7.84 -10.53
C ASN A 188 -12.51 -6.42 -10.28
N GLY A 189 -12.30 -6.10 -9.03
CA GLY A 189 -11.65 -4.88 -8.58
C GLY A 189 -11.56 -4.92 -7.06
N MET A 190 -10.40 -4.61 -6.51
CA MET A 190 -10.16 -4.70 -5.07
C MET A 190 -10.22 -3.32 -4.43
N SER A 191 -11.03 -3.17 -3.39
CA SER A 191 -11.01 -1.99 -2.52
C SER A 191 -11.56 -2.32 -1.14
N TYR A 192 -10.77 -1.95 -0.10
CA TYR A 192 -11.19 -2.02 1.29
C TYR A 192 -10.94 -0.70 2.01
N ILE A 193 -11.76 -0.40 2.99
CA ILE A 193 -11.63 0.80 3.83
C ILE A 193 -11.63 0.36 5.29
N ILE A 194 -10.66 0.83 6.07
CA ILE A 194 -10.62 0.66 7.50
C ILE A 194 -10.88 2.03 8.14
N ARG A 195 -11.94 2.17 8.94
CA ARG A 195 -12.01 3.26 9.91
C ARG A 195 -11.17 2.87 11.10
N THR A 196 -10.17 3.69 11.42
CA THR A 196 -9.21 3.43 12.49
C THR A 196 -9.82 3.70 13.88
N PRO A 197 -9.21 3.19 14.97
CA PRO A 197 -9.57 3.59 16.33
C PRO A 197 -9.48 5.09 16.61
N ALA A 198 -8.69 5.84 15.84
CA ALA A 198 -8.61 7.32 15.94
C ALA A 198 -9.74 8.03 15.18
N GLY A 199 -10.47 7.32 14.30
CA GLY A 199 -11.54 7.89 13.47
C GLY A 199 -11.09 8.33 12.07
N SER A 200 -9.81 8.26 11.75
CA SER A 200 -9.27 8.40 10.39
C SER A 200 -9.51 7.15 9.56
N PHE A 201 -9.02 7.14 8.31
CA PHE A 201 -9.22 6.02 7.41
C PHE A 201 -7.89 5.47 6.85
N ILE A 202 -7.84 4.15 6.67
CA ILE A 202 -6.86 3.48 5.83
C ILE A 202 -7.61 2.89 4.64
N ILE A 203 -7.17 3.19 3.42
CA ILE A 203 -7.74 2.61 2.20
C ILE A 203 -6.73 1.59 1.65
N ILE A 204 -7.22 0.44 1.21
CA ILE A 204 -6.43 -0.60 0.56
C ILE A 204 -6.93 -0.75 -0.86
N ASP A 205 -6.05 -0.49 -1.82
CA ASP A 205 -6.36 -0.46 -3.26
C ASP A 205 -7.57 0.44 -3.58
N GLY A 206 -8.21 0.31 -4.72
CA GLY A 206 -9.30 1.22 -5.07
C GLY A 206 -10.19 0.76 -6.23
N GLY A 207 -9.84 -0.35 -6.90
CA GLY A 207 -10.56 -0.77 -8.10
C GLY A 207 -10.11 0.00 -9.34
N TRP A 208 -10.98 0.08 -10.33
CA TRP A 208 -10.71 0.62 -11.66
C TRP A 208 -10.81 2.15 -11.72
N SER A 209 -10.06 2.76 -12.64
CA SER A 209 -10.25 4.16 -13.04
C SER A 209 -11.45 4.31 -13.99
N GLY A 210 -12.18 5.41 -13.85
CA GLY A 210 -13.31 5.78 -14.73
C GLY A 210 -14.60 5.00 -14.49
N GLU A 211 -14.65 4.11 -13.50
CA GLU A 211 -15.81 3.27 -13.20
C GLU A 211 -16.64 3.78 -12.00
N GLY A 212 -16.23 4.91 -11.41
CA GLY A 212 -16.95 5.57 -10.30
C GLY A 212 -16.54 5.10 -8.91
N GLU A 213 -15.50 4.26 -8.78
CA GLU A 213 -15.01 3.73 -7.50
C GLU A 213 -14.49 4.84 -6.59
N ALA A 214 -13.77 5.84 -7.12
CA ALA A 214 -13.28 6.97 -6.33
C ALA A 214 -14.42 7.71 -5.62
N LYS A 215 -15.53 7.97 -6.34
CA LYS A 215 -16.73 8.61 -5.76
C LYS A 215 -17.38 7.72 -4.69
N LYS A 216 -17.47 6.43 -4.95
CA LYS A 216 -18.04 5.47 -4.00
C LYS A 216 -17.20 5.38 -2.72
N ILE A 217 -15.87 5.35 -2.85
CA ILE A 217 -14.95 5.42 -1.71
C ILE A 217 -15.21 6.70 -0.92
N LEU A 218 -15.22 7.86 -1.58
CA LEU A 218 -15.49 9.15 -0.95
C LEU A 218 -16.83 9.19 -0.21
N ASP A 219 -17.88 8.61 -0.79
CA ASP A 219 -19.20 8.54 -0.14
C ASP A 219 -19.17 7.69 1.14
N ILE A 220 -18.42 6.57 1.14
CA ILE A 220 -18.24 5.73 2.33
C ILE A 220 -17.45 6.50 3.40
N LEU A 221 -16.36 7.18 3.02
CA LEU A 221 -15.58 8.00 3.97
C LEU A 221 -16.47 9.06 4.62
N ASN A 222 -17.27 9.78 3.82
CA ASN A 222 -18.18 10.80 4.32
C ASN A 222 -19.30 10.24 5.21
N ALA A 223 -19.76 9.02 4.94
CA ALA A 223 -20.78 8.35 5.77
C ALA A 223 -20.20 7.83 7.10
N GLN A 224 -18.92 7.53 7.17
CA GLN A 224 -18.27 6.91 8.33
C GLN A 224 -17.40 7.88 9.15
N LYS A 225 -17.13 9.10 8.69
CA LYS A 225 -16.36 10.09 9.44
C LYS A 225 -17.10 10.53 10.73
N LEU A 226 -16.33 11.00 11.71
CA LEU A 226 -16.86 11.33 13.03
C LEU A 226 -17.36 12.78 13.16
N ASP A 227 -16.96 13.64 12.24
CA ASP A 227 -17.28 15.09 12.26
C ASP A 227 -17.65 15.59 10.87
N ASP A 228 -17.98 16.87 10.75
CA ASP A 228 -18.40 17.50 9.49
C ASP A 228 -17.21 17.93 8.61
N GLY A 229 -15.96 17.70 9.06
CA GLY A 229 -14.75 18.02 8.31
C GLY A 229 -14.55 17.14 7.08
N ILE A 230 -13.51 17.41 6.30
CA ILE A 230 -13.11 16.51 5.22
C ILE A 230 -12.50 15.21 5.81
N PRO A 231 -12.77 14.04 5.21
CA PRO A 231 -12.21 12.78 5.70
C PRO A 231 -10.69 12.78 5.71
N VAL A 232 -10.10 12.29 6.81
CA VAL A 232 -8.66 12.10 6.93
C VAL A 232 -8.31 10.68 6.51
N VAL A 233 -7.55 10.55 5.43
CA VAL A 233 -6.98 9.29 4.97
C VAL A 233 -5.56 9.20 5.50
N ALA A 234 -5.40 8.55 6.65
CA ALA A 234 -4.11 8.38 7.32
C ALA A 234 -3.12 7.57 6.49
N ALA A 235 -3.64 6.64 5.67
CA ALA A 235 -2.83 5.93 4.68
C ALA A 235 -3.70 5.41 3.51
N TRP A 236 -3.16 5.46 2.29
CA TRP A 236 -3.66 4.71 1.15
C TRP A 236 -2.62 3.66 0.76
N ILE A 237 -2.95 2.40 0.99
CA ILE A 237 -2.07 1.26 0.75
C ILE A 237 -2.37 0.70 -0.63
N ILE A 238 -1.35 0.46 -1.46
CA ILE A 238 -1.51 -0.15 -2.78
C ILE A 238 -0.69 -1.43 -2.82
N THR A 239 -1.39 -2.55 -3.06
CA THR A 239 -0.76 -3.87 -3.07
C THR A 239 0.18 -4.05 -4.27
N HIS A 240 -0.27 -3.68 -5.47
CA HIS A 240 0.51 -3.75 -6.71
C HIS A 240 -0.10 -2.85 -7.80
N PRO A 241 0.64 -2.50 -8.86
CA PRO A 241 0.21 -1.49 -9.83
C PRO A 241 -0.64 -2.04 -10.99
N HIS A 242 -1.58 -2.97 -10.76
CA HIS A 242 -2.60 -3.28 -11.77
C HIS A 242 -3.78 -2.30 -11.69
N SER A 243 -4.44 -2.06 -12.84
CA SER A 243 -5.49 -1.03 -12.95
C SER A 243 -6.73 -1.32 -12.14
N ASP A 244 -7.02 -2.57 -11.80
CA ASP A 244 -8.11 -2.99 -10.90
C ASP A 244 -7.77 -2.87 -9.42
N HIS A 245 -6.60 -2.31 -9.10
CA HIS A 245 -6.13 -1.98 -7.75
C HIS A 245 -5.80 -0.48 -7.61
N VAL A 246 -5.08 0.10 -8.58
CA VAL A 246 -4.56 1.48 -8.50
C VAL A 246 -5.46 2.51 -9.20
N GLY A 247 -6.59 2.08 -9.80
CA GLY A 247 -7.41 2.97 -10.62
C GLY A 247 -8.05 4.12 -9.84
N ALA A 248 -8.75 3.82 -8.77
CA ALA A 248 -9.51 4.85 -8.04
C ALA A 248 -8.64 5.89 -7.33
N ILE A 249 -7.41 5.56 -6.90
CA ILE A 249 -6.53 6.57 -6.31
C ILE A 249 -6.10 7.60 -7.37
N ALA A 250 -5.93 7.19 -8.63
CA ALA A 250 -5.64 8.11 -9.72
C ALA A 250 -6.84 9.03 -10.02
N ASP A 251 -8.07 8.50 -9.98
CA ASP A 251 -9.28 9.30 -10.14
C ASP A 251 -9.47 10.27 -8.95
N MET A 252 -9.25 9.79 -7.72
CA MET A 252 -9.27 10.63 -6.52
C MET A 252 -8.26 11.76 -6.63
N ALA A 253 -7.02 11.46 -7.02
CA ALA A 253 -5.95 12.44 -7.23
C ALA A 253 -6.25 13.45 -8.32
N SER A 254 -7.10 13.10 -9.30
CA SER A 254 -7.44 13.94 -10.43
C SER A 254 -8.67 14.81 -10.18
N VAL A 255 -9.69 14.27 -9.52
CA VAL A 255 -11.03 14.85 -9.46
C VAL A 255 -11.43 15.27 -8.04
N TYR A 256 -11.05 14.52 -7.02
CA TYR A 256 -11.53 14.69 -5.64
C TYR A 256 -10.37 14.90 -4.64
N TYR A 257 -9.22 15.38 -5.11
CA TYR A 257 -8.00 15.51 -4.29
C TYR A 257 -8.16 16.44 -3.08
N ASP A 258 -9.06 17.41 -3.15
CA ASP A 258 -9.39 18.38 -2.10
C ASP A 258 -10.58 17.98 -1.22
N GLU A 259 -11.24 16.86 -1.54
CA GLU A 259 -12.33 16.31 -0.73
C GLU A 259 -11.86 15.31 0.33
N ILE A 260 -10.56 14.99 0.35
CA ILE A 260 -9.90 14.20 1.40
C ILE A 260 -8.59 14.86 1.82
N ARG A 261 -8.18 14.64 3.07
CA ARG A 261 -6.82 14.91 3.52
C ARG A 261 -6.04 13.60 3.50
N LEU A 262 -5.18 13.43 2.50
CA LEU A 262 -4.30 12.27 2.39
C LEU A 262 -2.99 12.55 3.14
N GLU A 263 -2.65 11.71 4.13
CA GLU A 263 -1.41 11.87 4.89
C GLU A 263 -0.28 11.01 4.33
N ARG A 264 -0.58 9.79 3.84
CA ARG A 264 0.45 8.85 3.37
C ARG A 264 -0.05 7.99 2.23
N VAL A 265 0.84 7.67 1.30
CA VAL A 265 0.71 6.56 0.37
C VAL A 265 1.73 5.49 0.76
N ILE A 266 1.30 4.25 0.86
CA ILE A 266 2.13 3.11 1.24
C ILE A 266 2.12 2.10 0.10
N CYS A 267 3.25 1.95 -0.59
CA CYS A 267 3.40 0.98 -1.68
C CYS A 267 4.87 0.62 -1.88
N ASN A 268 5.14 -0.59 -2.35
CA ASN A 268 6.49 -1.03 -2.70
C ASN A 268 6.48 -1.62 -4.11
N PHE A 269 6.48 -0.74 -5.12
CA PHE A 269 6.51 -1.14 -6.52
C PHE A 269 7.92 -1.45 -6.99
N VAL A 270 8.03 -2.32 -7.98
CA VAL A 270 9.24 -2.48 -8.78
C VAL A 270 9.61 -1.15 -9.47
N ASN A 271 10.85 -1.04 -9.96
CA ASN A 271 11.26 0.14 -10.72
C ASN A 271 10.42 0.33 -11.99
N ASP A 272 10.46 1.54 -12.56
CA ASP A 272 9.61 1.94 -13.69
C ASP A 272 9.84 1.09 -14.95
N GLU A 273 11.07 0.64 -15.20
CA GLU A 273 11.39 -0.20 -16.36
C GLU A 273 10.68 -1.57 -16.25
N LEU A 274 10.75 -2.20 -15.08
CA LEU A 274 10.07 -3.47 -14.82
C LEU A 274 8.54 -3.30 -14.79
N MET A 275 8.04 -2.19 -14.25
CA MET A 275 6.61 -1.90 -14.24
C MET A 275 6.07 -1.73 -15.66
N LEU A 276 6.72 -0.96 -16.52
CA LEU A 276 6.35 -0.78 -17.92
C LEU A 276 6.44 -2.09 -18.72
N ALA A 277 7.47 -2.90 -18.45
CA ALA A 277 7.61 -4.22 -19.08
C ALA A 277 6.51 -5.19 -18.62
N SER A 278 6.08 -5.10 -17.36
CA SER A 278 4.94 -5.85 -16.83
C SER A 278 3.62 -5.41 -17.47
N ASP A 279 3.39 -4.11 -17.62
CA ASP A 279 2.20 -3.55 -18.28
C ASP A 279 2.07 -4.08 -19.74
N ALA A 280 3.18 -4.16 -20.46
CA ALA A 280 3.20 -4.70 -21.81
C ALA A 280 2.74 -6.17 -21.88
N LYS A 281 2.92 -6.94 -20.79
CA LYS A 281 2.44 -8.33 -20.66
C LYS A 281 1.00 -8.38 -20.13
N ALA A 282 0.64 -7.50 -19.21
CA ALA A 282 -0.68 -7.45 -18.61
C ALA A 282 -1.78 -6.97 -19.59
N MET A 283 -1.40 -6.23 -20.62
CA MET A 283 -2.29 -5.66 -21.65
C MET A 283 -3.45 -4.84 -21.07
N LEU A 284 -4.53 -5.52 -20.63
CA LEU A 284 -5.75 -4.86 -20.13
C LEU A 284 -5.63 -4.36 -18.69
N ASN A 285 -4.66 -4.88 -17.93
CA ASN A 285 -4.48 -4.53 -16.51
C ASN A 285 -3.29 -3.59 -16.27
N ALA A 286 -2.84 -2.89 -17.31
CA ALA A 286 -1.75 -1.94 -17.20
C ALA A 286 -2.11 -0.77 -16.27
N GLY A 287 -1.34 -0.59 -15.22
CA GLY A 287 -1.60 0.43 -14.19
C GLY A 287 -0.58 1.55 -14.10
N SER A 288 0.51 1.52 -14.92
CA SER A 288 1.56 2.54 -14.88
C SER A 288 1.06 3.97 -15.13
N GLY A 289 -0.01 4.12 -15.94
CA GLY A 289 -0.67 5.41 -16.17
C GLY A 289 -1.27 5.98 -14.89
N SER A 290 -1.97 5.15 -14.11
CA SER A 290 -2.53 5.53 -12.80
C SER A 290 -1.44 5.84 -11.79
N VAL A 291 -0.35 5.07 -11.76
CA VAL A 291 0.83 5.36 -10.91
C VAL A 291 1.46 6.70 -11.28
N THR A 292 1.54 7.03 -12.58
CA THR A 292 2.06 8.33 -13.04
C THR A 292 1.20 9.49 -12.55
N ILE A 293 -0.13 9.35 -12.59
CA ILE A 293 -1.07 10.36 -12.06
C ILE A 293 -0.88 10.53 -10.56
N LEU A 294 -0.81 9.44 -9.81
CA LEU A 294 -0.55 9.47 -8.37
C LEU A 294 0.75 10.18 -8.02
N ARG A 295 1.86 9.81 -8.67
CA ARG A 295 3.17 10.45 -8.46
C ARG A 295 3.14 11.95 -8.78
N SER A 296 2.40 12.34 -9.82
CA SER A 296 2.22 13.76 -10.17
C SER A 296 1.45 14.53 -9.09
N ALA A 297 0.47 13.90 -8.46
CA ALA A 297 -0.28 14.50 -7.35
C ALA A 297 0.60 14.64 -6.10
N LEU A 298 1.40 13.62 -5.77
CA LEU A 298 2.35 13.64 -4.64
C LEU A 298 3.52 14.63 -4.85
N ALA A 299 3.83 14.96 -6.09
CA ALA A 299 4.81 16.00 -6.41
C ALA A 299 4.23 17.42 -6.40
N SER A 300 2.91 17.59 -6.33
CA SER A 300 2.21 18.87 -6.46
C SER A 300 1.81 19.43 -5.09
N PRO A 301 2.38 20.57 -4.64
CA PRO A 301 1.93 21.23 -3.41
C PRO A 301 0.43 21.62 -3.42
N ALA A 302 -0.15 21.82 -4.61
CA ALA A 302 -1.55 22.16 -4.77
C ALA A 302 -2.50 20.95 -4.65
N ARG A 303 -1.95 19.75 -4.47
CA ARG A 303 -2.72 18.50 -4.29
C ARG A 303 -2.23 17.77 -3.05
N TRP A 304 -1.51 16.66 -3.22
CA TRP A 304 -1.05 15.79 -2.14
C TRP A 304 0.46 15.94 -1.87
N GLY A 305 1.05 17.10 -2.19
CA GLY A 305 2.47 17.35 -2.03
C GLY A 305 2.99 17.24 -0.59
N ASN A 306 2.10 17.32 0.41
CA ASN A 306 2.45 17.13 1.82
C ASN A 306 2.32 15.67 2.28
N ALA A 307 1.69 14.79 1.49
CA ALA A 307 1.59 13.38 1.84
C ALA A 307 2.94 12.67 1.73
N ASP A 308 3.24 11.82 2.71
CA ASP A 308 4.41 10.95 2.68
C ASP A 308 4.22 9.83 1.65
N ASN A 309 5.29 9.45 0.96
CA ASN A 309 5.32 8.24 0.12
C ASN A 309 6.26 7.23 0.78
N ILE A 310 5.68 6.18 1.34
CA ILE A 310 6.39 5.20 2.17
C ILE A 310 6.52 3.89 1.40
N LYS A 311 7.76 3.39 1.33
CA LYS A 311 8.10 2.10 0.71
C LYS A 311 8.48 1.11 1.80
N PRO A 312 7.52 0.34 2.35
CA PRO A 312 7.81 -0.63 3.39
C PRO A 312 8.44 -1.89 2.82
N HIS A 313 9.19 -2.60 3.64
CA HIS A 313 9.89 -3.84 3.28
C HIS A 313 9.35 -5.03 4.06
N THR A 314 9.55 -6.22 3.54
CA THR A 314 9.13 -7.45 4.23
C THR A 314 9.77 -7.54 5.61
N GLY A 315 8.92 -7.67 6.63
CA GLY A 315 9.30 -7.66 8.04
C GLY A 315 9.02 -6.35 8.76
N ASP A 316 8.74 -5.26 8.05
CA ASP A 316 8.34 -4.00 8.69
C ASP A 316 6.99 -4.15 9.41
N VAL A 317 6.86 -3.41 10.50
CA VAL A 317 5.61 -3.21 11.23
C VAL A 317 5.35 -1.73 11.34
N LEU A 318 4.19 -1.31 10.84
CA LEU A 318 3.76 0.08 10.89
C LEU A 318 2.57 0.23 11.84
N TYR A 319 2.52 1.35 12.54
CA TYR A 319 1.47 1.69 13.51
C TYR A 319 0.77 2.97 13.05
N ILE A 320 -0.47 2.86 12.62
CA ILE A 320 -1.22 3.98 12.02
C ILE A 320 -2.54 4.12 12.76
N ASP A 321 -2.67 5.17 13.58
CA ASP A 321 -3.93 5.55 14.23
C ASP A 321 -4.62 4.40 15.00
N GLY A 322 -3.84 3.52 15.62
CA GLY A 322 -4.32 2.37 16.36
C GLY A 322 -4.50 1.09 15.53
N VAL A 323 -4.13 1.13 14.26
CA VAL A 323 -4.00 -0.06 13.41
C VAL A 323 -2.53 -0.48 13.35
N THR A 324 -2.27 -1.77 13.53
CA THR A 324 -0.95 -2.37 13.29
C THR A 324 -0.93 -3.03 11.93
N LEU A 325 0.04 -2.69 11.09
CA LEU A 325 0.25 -3.24 9.76
C LEU A 325 1.56 -4.01 9.73
N GLU A 326 1.51 -5.32 9.48
CA GLU A 326 2.67 -6.21 9.41
C GLU A 326 2.91 -6.64 7.97
N ILE A 327 4.02 -6.21 7.37
CA ILE A 327 4.37 -6.51 5.98
C ILE A 327 4.96 -7.92 5.88
N LEU A 328 4.31 -8.80 5.11
CA LEU A 328 4.65 -10.21 4.99
C LEU A 328 5.35 -10.57 3.68
N HIS A 329 5.10 -9.79 2.63
CA HIS A 329 5.68 -9.99 1.30
C HIS A 329 5.75 -8.69 0.54
N THR A 330 6.83 -8.49 -0.21
CA THR A 330 7.05 -7.41 -1.17
C THR A 330 7.76 -7.94 -2.41
N HIS A 331 7.95 -7.12 -3.44
CA HIS A 331 8.63 -7.55 -4.66
C HIS A 331 10.09 -8.03 -4.40
N GLU A 332 10.74 -7.59 -3.32
CA GLU A 332 12.07 -8.07 -2.95
C GLU A 332 12.09 -9.58 -2.65
N ASP A 333 10.95 -10.16 -2.29
CA ASP A 333 10.80 -11.60 -2.05
C ASP A 333 10.78 -12.44 -3.31
N VAL A 334 10.56 -11.82 -4.45
CA VAL A 334 10.56 -12.49 -5.76
C VAL A 334 11.97 -12.84 -6.22
N TYR A 335 12.98 -12.07 -5.82
CA TYR A 335 14.36 -12.40 -6.13
C TYR A 335 14.81 -13.74 -5.50
N PRO A 336 15.62 -14.54 -6.19
CA PRO A 336 16.40 -14.25 -7.40
C PRO A 336 15.66 -14.48 -8.73
N GLU A 337 14.34 -14.62 -8.75
CA GLU A 337 13.56 -14.96 -9.93
C GLU A 337 13.14 -13.70 -10.69
N THR A 338 14.11 -13.02 -11.27
CA THR A 338 13.90 -11.73 -11.94
C THR A 338 12.87 -11.77 -13.06
N ASP A 339 12.67 -12.90 -13.74
CA ASP A 339 11.62 -13.04 -14.76
C ASP A 339 10.21 -12.95 -14.15
N ALA A 340 10.05 -13.32 -12.89
CA ALA A 340 8.77 -13.22 -12.19
C ALA A 340 8.41 -11.78 -11.82
N LEU A 341 9.39 -10.88 -11.69
CA LEU A 341 9.16 -9.45 -11.47
C LEU A 341 8.40 -8.79 -12.64
N LEU A 342 8.42 -9.42 -13.82
CA LEU A 342 7.63 -9.00 -14.98
C LEU A 342 6.13 -9.36 -14.86
N TYR A 343 5.70 -9.85 -13.70
CA TYR A 343 4.30 -10.16 -13.40
C TYR A 343 3.91 -9.45 -12.10
N ASN A 344 3.21 -8.33 -12.21
CA ASN A 344 2.85 -7.51 -11.06
C ASN A 344 2.15 -8.27 -9.94
N ASN A 345 1.39 -9.33 -10.26
CA ASN A 345 0.78 -10.19 -9.24
C ASN A 345 1.82 -10.85 -8.30
N ALA A 346 2.97 -11.28 -8.84
CA ALA A 346 4.06 -11.81 -8.02
C ALA A 346 4.67 -10.75 -7.09
N ASN A 347 4.56 -9.49 -7.47
CA ASN A 347 5.09 -8.33 -6.75
C ASN A 347 4.10 -7.78 -5.70
N SER A 348 2.91 -8.36 -5.57
CA SER A 348 1.90 -7.88 -4.62
C SER A 348 2.46 -7.79 -3.21
N MET A 349 2.29 -6.65 -2.58
CA MET A 349 2.52 -6.50 -1.15
C MET A 349 1.42 -7.23 -0.39
N ALA A 350 1.79 -8.28 0.36
CA ALA A 350 0.89 -8.97 1.26
C ALA A 350 1.16 -8.54 2.70
N PHE A 351 0.11 -8.36 3.49
CA PHE A 351 0.23 -7.87 4.85
C PHE A 351 -0.94 -8.33 5.73
N ARG A 352 -0.69 -8.35 7.03
CA ARG A 352 -1.73 -8.51 8.05
C ARG A 352 -1.94 -7.18 8.75
N LEU A 353 -3.19 -6.74 8.84
CA LEU A 353 -3.56 -5.60 9.67
C LEU A 353 -4.35 -6.06 10.89
N SER A 354 -4.19 -5.33 12.01
CA SER A 354 -4.89 -5.63 13.26
C SER A 354 -5.41 -4.35 13.91
N ALA A 355 -6.67 -4.38 14.34
CA ALA A 355 -7.33 -3.31 15.07
C ALA A 355 -8.43 -3.89 15.96
N GLY A 356 -8.77 -3.25 17.07
CA GLY A 356 -9.94 -3.61 17.88
C GLY A 356 -9.94 -5.04 18.46
N GLY A 357 -8.82 -5.75 18.42
CA GLY A 357 -8.69 -7.13 18.89
C GLY A 357 -8.79 -8.19 17.80
N HIS A 358 -9.09 -7.80 16.56
CA HIS A 358 -9.18 -8.68 15.40
C HIS A 358 -8.23 -8.31 14.29
N SER A 359 -8.07 -9.21 13.31
CA SER A 359 -7.10 -9.05 12.24
C SER A 359 -7.66 -9.44 10.88
N ALA A 360 -7.10 -8.83 9.81
CA ALA A 360 -7.37 -9.19 8.43
C ALA A 360 -6.06 -9.49 7.71
N LEU A 361 -6.05 -10.54 6.89
CA LEU A 361 -4.96 -10.88 5.99
C LEU A 361 -5.33 -10.45 4.57
N ILE A 362 -4.50 -9.60 4.01
CA ILE A 362 -4.60 -9.10 2.64
C ILE A 362 -3.45 -9.70 1.84
N LEU A 363 -3.79 -10.37 0.76
CA LEU A 363 -2.83 -11.07 -0.10
C LEU A 363 -2.62 -10.36 -1.44
N GLY A 364 -3.47 -9.36 -1.76
CA GLY A 364 -3.52 -8.79 -3.09
C GLY A 364 -3.75 -9.89 -4.13
N ASP A 365 -2.95 -9.89 -5.18
CA ASP A 365 -2.98 -10.90 -6.24
C ASP A 365 -1.80 -11.89 -6.16
N LEU A 366 -1.20 -12.04 -4.98
CA LEU A 366 0.00 -12.83 -4.78
C LEU A 366 -0.13 -14.23 -5.38
N SER A 367 0.82 -14.63 -6.23
CA SER A 367 0.76 -15.91 -6.91
C SER A 367 1.03 -17.09 -5.98
N GLY A 368 0.46 -18.26 -6.30
CA GLY A 368 0.47 -19.45 -5.43
C GLY A 368 1.84 -19.92 -4.94
N LYS A 369 2.90 -19.70 -5.75
CA LYS A 369 4.27 -19.98 -5.35
C LYS A 369 4.69 -19.13 -4.14
N TYR A 370 4.45 -17.82 -4.21
CA TYR A 370 4.84 -16.89 -3.14
C TYR A 370 3.92 -16.97 -1.94
N MET A 371 2.66 -17.39 -2.13
CA MET A 371 1.81 -17.78 -1.02
C MET A 371 2.43 -18.91 -0.20
N ASN A 372 2.99 -19.94 -0.83
CA ASN A 372 3.67 -21.01 -0.11
C ASN A 372 4.95 -20.51 0.60
N VAL A 373 5.67 -19.55 0.01
CA VAL A 373 6.82 -18.90 0.66
C VAL A 373 6.41 -18.23 1.97
N ILE A 374 5.32 -17.45 1.98
CA ILE A 374 4.84 -16.84 3.22
C ILE A 374 4.34 -17.88 4.23
N ALA A 375 3.72 -18.99 3.77
CA ALA A 375 3.32 -20.08 4.65
C ALA A 375 4.52 -20.73 5.36
N ASP A 376 5.58 -20.99 4.62
CA ASP A 376 6.81 -21.60 5.15
C ASP A 376 7.53 -20.66 6.13
N ARG A 377 7.50 -19.35 5.88
CA ARG A 377 8.14 -18.34 6.74
C ARG A 377 7.41 -18.11 8.04
N TYR A 378 6.10 -17.90 7.95
CA TYR A 378 5.31 -17.38 9.07
C TYR A 378 4.49 -18.45 9.78
N GLY A 379 4.18 -19.58 9.12
CA GLY A 379 3.39 -20.66 9.73
C GLY A 379 2.10 -20.16 10.35
N SER A 380 1.85 -20.49 11.63
CA SER A 380 0.68 -20.01 12.38
C SER A 380 0.64 -18.50 12.60
N GLY A 381 1.74 -17.77 12.33
CA GLY A 381 1.77 -16.31 12.33
C GLY A 381 0.89 -15.67 11.24
N LEU A 382 0.40 -16.46 10.27
CA LEU A 382 -0.55 -16.00 9.26
C LEU A 382 -2.00 -15.95 9.75
N SER A 383 -2.30 -16.44 10.98
CA SER A 383 -3.68 -16.44 11.50
C SER A 383 -4.31 -15.06 11.45
N ALA A 384 -5.54 -15.00 10.91
CA ALA A 384 -6.33 -13.78 10.82
C ALA A 384 -7.82 -14.10 10.80
N ASP A 385 -8.65 -13.20 11.34
CA ASP A 385 -10.11 -13.39 11.43
C ASP A 385 -10.81 -13.16 10.08
N ILE A 386 -10.29 -12.25 9.28
CA ILE A 386 -10.80 -11.88 7.96
C ILE A 386 -9.73 -12.23 6.92
N LEU A 387 -10.15 -12.84 5.82
CA LEU A 387 -9.29 -13.16 4.68
C LEU A 387 -9.80 -12.50 3.39
N GLN A 388 -8.92 -11.78 2.70
CA GLN A 388 -9.06 -11.50 1.27
C GLN A 388 -8.40 -12.66 0.51
N PRO A 389 -9.16 -13.47 -0.25
CA PRO A 389 -8.59 -14.55 -1.07
C PRO A 389 -7.74 -13.96 -2.18
N THR A 390 -6.52 -14.50 -2.36
CA THR A 390 -5.60 -13.97 -3.38
C THR A 390 -6.24 -13.89 -4.76
N HIS A 391 -5.88 -12.86 -5.52
CA HIS A 391 -6.25 -12.67 -6.92
C HIS A 391 -7.78 -12.78 -7.13
N HIS A 392 -8.54 -12.11 -6.27
CA HIS A 392 -10.01 -12.11 -6.30
C HIS A 392 -10.64 -13.51 -6.17
N GLY A 393 -9.89 -14.50 -5.67
CA GLY A 393 -10.29 -15.89 -5.66
C GLY A 393 -10.21 -16.61 -7.02
N ARG A 394 -9.57 -16.01 -8.05
CA ARG A 394 -9.52 -16.60 -9.40
C ARG A 394 -8.51 -17.72 -9.54
N THR A 395 -7.23 -17.40 -9.38
CA THR A 395 -6.13 -18.33 -9.60
C THR A 395 -5.12 -18.22 -8.44
N HIS A 396 -4.24 -19.23 -8.34
CA HIS A 396 -3.08 -19.19 -7.46
C HIS A 396 -3.36 -19.30 -5.95
N GLY A 397 -4.59 -19.60 -5.52
CA GLY A 397 -4.89 -19.88 -4.11
C GLY A 397 -4.11 -21.10 -3.57
N SER A 398 -3.94 -21.19 -2.25
CA SER A 398 -3.25 -22.29 -1.58
C SER A 398 -4.02 -22.77 -0.37
N VAL A 399 -4.42 -24.07 -0.38
CA VAL A 399 -5.11 -24.71 0.75
C VAL A 399 -4.25 -24.69 2.00
N SER A 400 -2.92 -24.87 1.89
CA SER A 400 -2.01 -24.85 3.04
C SER A 400 -1.99 -23.47 3.71
N VAL A 401 -1.94 -22.40 2.92
CA VAL A 401 -2.01 -21.01 3.43
C VAL A 401 -3.36 -20.77 4.11
N TYR A 402 -4.46 -21.08 3.44
CA TYR A 402 -5.80 -20.83 3.98
C TYR A 402 -6.09 -21.61 5.26
N LYS A 403 -5.49 -22.80 5.42
CA LYS A 403 -5.52 -23.55 6.71
C LYS A 403 -4.73 -22.85 7.82
N LEU A 404 -3.60 -22.25 7.51
CA LEU A 404 -2.81 -21.49 8.48
C LEU A 404 -3.50 -20.18 8.90
N VAL A 405 -4.16 -19.52 7.94
CA VAL A 405 -4.95 -18.31 8.22
C VAL A 405 -6.14 -18.64 9.12
N SER A 406 -6.87 -19.72 8.81
CA SER A 406 -8.06 -20.19 9.56
C SER A 406 -9.07 -19.07 9.84
N PRO A 407 -9.55 -18.33 8.82
CA PRO A 407 -10.39 -17.15 9.03
C PRO A 407 -11.80 -17.52 9.47
N SER A 408 -12.51 -16.58 10.09
CA SER A 408 -13.97 -16.68 10.36
C SER A 408 -14.81 -16.03 9.27
N ILE A 409 -14.19 -15.13 8.47
CA ILE A 409 -14.84 -14.37 7.41
C ILE A 409 -13.95 -14.40 6.16
N VAL A 410 -14.57 -14.64 5.00
CA VAL A 410 -13.92 -14.52 3.69
C VAL A 410 -14.61 -13.41 2.90
N MET A 411 -13.83 -12.43 2.43
CA MET A 411 -14.32 -11.31 1.64
C MET A 411 -13.79 -11.42 0.22
N TRP A 412 -14.66 -11.76 -0.72
CA TRP A 412 -14.37 -11.96 -2.14
C TRP A 412 -14.57 -10.66 -2.90
N ASP A 413 -13.50 -10.02 -3.30
CA ASP A 413 -13.45 -8.83 -4.14
C ASP A 413 -13.66 -9.18 -5.63
N ALA A 414 -14.73 -9.90 -5.92
CA ALA A 414 -15.02 -10.54 -7.19
C ALA A 414 -16.46 -10.29 -7.65
N SER A 415 -16.67 -10.39 -8.97
CA SER A 415 -18.00 -10.55 -9.54
C SER A 415 -18.58 -11.92 -9.24
N LEU A 416 -19.92 -12.02 -9.22
CA LEU A 416 -20.62 -13.31 -9.13
C LEU A 416 -20.24 -14.25 -10.27
N ALA A 417 -19.98 -13.72 -11.44
CA ALA A 417 -19.52 -14.50 -12.60
C ALA A 417 -18.15 -15.12 -12.30
N SER A 418 -17.18 -14.32 -11.87
CA SER A 418 -15.84 -14.78 -11.49
C SER A 418 -15.89 -15.77 -10.33
N TYR A 419 -16.62 -15.42 -9.25
CA TYR A 419 -16.80 -16.31 -8.11
C TYR A 419 -17.36 -17.68 -8.53
N ASN A 420 -18.41 -17.72 -9.37
CA ASN A 420 -19.02 -18.97 -9.85
C ASN A 420 -18.12 -19.78 -10.76
N GLU A 421 -17.27 -19.11 -11.56
CA GLU A 421 -16.29 -19.77 -12.42
C GLU A 421 -15.24 -20.53 -11.61
N TYR A 422 -14.69 -19.88 -10.54
CA TYR A 422 -13.54 -20.39 -9.77
C TYR A 422 -13.90 -21.06 -8.44
N LYS A 423 -15.16 -21.04 -8.00
CA LYS A 423 -15.57 -21.61 -6.68
C LYS A 423 -15.26 -23.09 -6.50
N ASN A 424 -15.09 -23.86 -7.58
CA ASN A 424 -14.78 -25.28 -7.55
C ASN A 424 -13.27 -25.59 -7.55
N GLU A 425 -12.41 -24.57 -7.71
CA GLU A 425 -10.97 -24.73 -7.49
C GLU A 425 -10.71 -25.24 -6.08
N THR A 426 -9.78 -26.17 -5.93
CA THR A 426 -9.56 -26.89 -4.65
C THR A 426 -9.38 -25.95 -3.46
N TYR A 427 -8.67 -24.84 -3.64
CA TYR A 427 -8.42 -23.85 -2.59
C TYR A 427 -9.66 -23.01 -2.25
N ASN A 428 -10.48 -22.63 -3.23
CA ASN A 428 -11.72 -21.90 -3.00
C ASN A 428 -12.78 -22.80 -2.39
N LYS A 429 -12.89 -24.03 -2.89
CA LYS A 429 -13.80 -25.05 -2.33
C LYS A 429 -13.50 -25.29 -0.86
N TYR A 430 -12.20 -25.37 -0.48
CA TYR A 430 -11.84 -25.49 0.93
C TYR A 430 -12.39 -24.31 1.76
N LEU A 431 -12.22 -23.07 1.31
CA LEU A 431 -12.77 -21.90 2.02
C LEU A 431 -14.30 -22.01 2.14
N ILE A 432 -14.98 -22.26 1.01
CA ILE A 432 -16.45 -22.30 0.94
C ILE A 432 -17.03 -23.39 1.86
N GLU A 433 -16.40 -24.55 1.95
CA GLU A 433 -16.88 -25.67 2.77
C GLU A 433 -16.48 -25.55 4.25
N SER A 434 -15.38 -24.82 4.56
CA SER A 434 -14.83 -24.78 5.92
C SER A 434 -15.19 -23.52 6.70
N ILE A 435 -15.46 -22.40 6.01
CA ILE A 435 -15.72 -21.10 6.64
C ILE A 435 -17.20 -20.75 6.47
N PRO A 436 -17.90 -20.35 7.55
CA PRO A 436 -19.35 -20.14 7.47
C PRO A 436 -19.78 -18.79 6.89
N ARG A 437 -18.89 -17.76 6.90
CA ARG A 437 -19.24 -16.38 6.53
C ARG A 437 -18.48 -15.94 5.29
N HIS A 438 -19.23 -15.67 4.22
CA HIS A 438 -18.69 -15.21 2.94
C HIS A 438 -19.43 -13.96 2.48
N TYR A 439 -18.66 -12.96 2.03
CA TYR A 439 -19.17 -11.78 1.37
C TYR A 439 -18.55 -11.68 -0.02
N ILE A 440 -19.36 -11.33 -1.02
CA ILE A 440 -18.94 -11.14 -2.41
C ILE A 440 -19.24 -9.70 -2.77
N SER A 441 -18.26 -8.95 -3.24
CA SER A 441 -18.37 -7.50 -3.42
C SER A 441 -19.46 -7.08 -4.41
N GLU A 442 -19.79 -7.90 -5.42
CA GLU A 442 -20.90 -7.60 -6.34
C GLU A 442 -22.27 -7.61 -5.63
N ASN A 443 -22.43 -8.30 -4.50
CA ASN A 443 -23.67 -8.28 -3.73
C ASN A 443 -23.87 -6.98 -2.94
N GLY A 444 -22.88 -6.12 -2.86
CA GLY A 444 -22.93 -4.84 -2.17
C GLY A 444 -21.74 -4.59 -1.26
N THR A 445 -21.62 -3.35 -0.81
CA THR A 445 -20.63 -2.95 0.21
C THR A 445 -21.01 -3.57 1.55
N VAL A 446 -20.02 -4.16 2.23
CA VAL A 446 -20.20 -4.80 3.54
C VAL A 446 -19.22 -4.21 4.53
N THR A 447 -19.70 -3.81 5.69
CA THR A 447 -18.90 -3.30 6.80
C THR A 447 -19.03 -4.22 8.00
N VAL A 448 -17.91 -4.59 8.61
CA VAL A 448 -17.86 -5.35 9.86
C VAL A 448 -17.09 -4.60 10.94
N SER A 449 -17.52 -4.75 12.19
CA SER A 449 -16.78 -4.25 13.35
C SER A 449 -15.50 -5.05 13.57
N MET A 450 -14.38 -4.36 13.76
CA MET A 450 -13.12 -5.00 14.15
C MET A 450 -13.04 -5.26 15.68
N LYS A 451 -14.07 -4.91 16.45
CA LYS A 451 -14.20 -5.30 17.87
C LYS A 451 -15.02 -6.60 18.05
N THR A 452 -16.00 -6.85 17.18
CA THR A 452 -16.95 -7.95 17.38
C THR A 452 -17.07 -8.90 16.19
N LEU A 453 -16.55 -8.55 15.05
CA LEU A 453 -16.74 -9.18 13.74
C LEU A 453 -18.22 -9.19 13.25
N GLU A 454 -19.11 -8.44 13.91
CA GLU A 454 -20.50 -8.34 13.49
C GLU A 454 -20.64 -7.36 12.32
N GLU A 455 -21.57 -7.66 11.43
CA GLU A 455 -21.92 -6.79 10.31
C GLU A 455 -22.64 -5.52 10.82
N ILE A 456 -22.16 -4.36 10.40
CA ILE A 456 -22.79 -3.06 10.67
C ILE A 456 -23.79 -2.78 9.53
N LYS A 457 -25.05 -2.61 9.89
CA LYS A 457 -26.14 -2.38 8.95
C LYS A 457 -26.42 -0.91 8.76
#